data_a071d0d3cb201ec8f875696522272d6b
#
_entry.id   a071d0d3cb201ec8f875696522272d6b
#
_cell.length_a   1.000
_cell.length_b   1.000
_cell.length_c   1.000
_cell.angle_alpha   90.00
_cell.angle_beta   90.00
_cell.angle_gamma   90.00
#
_symmetry.space_group_name_H-M   'P 1'
#
loop_
_entity.id
_entity.type
_entity.pdbx_description
1 polymer ?
#
loop_
_entity_poly.entity_id
_entity_poly.type
_entity_poly.pdbx_seq_one_letter_code
_entity_poly.pdbx_strand_id
1 'polypeptide(L)'
;MTNDIVALIDYYEKEKGIDRDKVVAALEYAFISAYRKMVPGADAIETLRADVNTKKGETRIFAVLTVVEDGEQNDKFNQVVLSTASKKNPSVQPGETMEFNVTPKDFGRIAVQTAKQTMMQRLRQAEKEMIYEEFKDRAGDIVSGTVRRFDRSDVLVDLGKFEGVMPSRERVQTEEYNIGDRIRAYVVAVENEGRGPEIILSRSHPNFVRRLFEAEVNEISDRTVEIRGIAREAGYRTKVAVWSTDDKVDPVGACVGLRGARVKNIVRELNNEKVDIIRWSDNPEEFVREALKPAVLRTITVDTENRVLHVTVEEEDLSKAIGRRGQNARLSSRLMGWDVQVRKDESKLEQFEKKIAGAAHSVGELLGLEDELADKLFRAGGTSTDMVADMDAEYIMEELGVSEERALDILARARGNAASA
;
A
#
# COMPACT_ATOMS: atom_id res chain seq x y z
N MET A 1 -24.95 17.35 42.43
CA MET A 1 -23.81 16.40 42.57
C MET A 1 -24.24 14.95 42.42
N THR A 2 -25.25 14.49 43.12
CA THR A 2 -25.85 13.14 42.98
C THR A 2 -26.38 12.89 41.55
N ASN A 3 -27.00 13.90 40.93
CA ASN A 3 -27.50 13.82 39.55
C ASN A 3 -26.40 13.73 38.49
N ASP A 4 -25.20 14.24 38.79
CA ASP A 4 -24.11 14.32 37.76
C ASP A 4 -23.51 12.93 37.49
N ILE A 5 -23.41 12.05 38.50
CA ILE A 5 -22.89 10.68 38.37
C ILE A 5 -23.87 9.81 37.61
N VAL A 6 -25.17 9.93 37.96
CA VAL A 6 -26.23 9.16 37.27
C VAL A 6 -26.33 9.61 35.81
N ALA A 7 -26.36 10.91 35.56
CA ALA A 7 -26.40 11.45 34.21
C ALA A 7 -25.16 11.04 33.36
N LEU A 8 -24.01 10.90 34.02
CA LEU A 8 -22.79 10.47 33.37
C LEU A 8 -22.84 8.98 32.98
N ILE A 9 -23.37 8.10 33.88
CA ILE A 9 -23.56 6.69 33.57
C ILE A 9 -24.51 6.55 32.38
N ASP A 10 -25.67 7.24 32.44
CA ASP A 10 -26.69 7.17 31.39
C ASP A 10 -26.18 7.71 30.04
N TYR A 11 -25.34 8.75 30.04
CA TYR A 11 -24.70 9.27 28.82
C TYR A 11 -23.80 8.24 28.16
N TYR A 12 -22.89 7.59 28.93
CA TYR A 12 -21.97 6.63 28.35
C TYR A 12 -22.65 5.34 27.89
N GLU A 13 -23.70 4.91 28.61
CA GLU A 13 -24.51 3.77 28.23
C GLU A 13 -25.31 4.05 26.93
N LYS A 14 -26.00 5.18 26.82
CA LYS A 14 -26.93 5.47 25.73
C LYS A 14 -26.23 6.06 24.49
N GLU A 15 -25.31 7.02 24.68
CA GLU A 15 -24.68 7.75 23.58
C GLU A 15 -23.41 7.07 23.07
N LYS A 16 -22.70 6.34 23.95
CA LYS A 16 -21.43 5.70 23.63
C LYS A 16 -21.52 4.17 23.51
N GLY A 17 -22.63 3.58 23.89
CA GLY A 17 -22.86 2.14 23.83
C GLY A 17 -21.96 1.31 24.75
N ILE A 18 -21.43 1.92 25.83
CA ILE A 18 -20.60 1.23 26.80
C ILE A 18 -21.50 0.56 27.83
N ASP A 19 -21.26 -0.72 28.06
CA ASP A 19 -22.00 -1.49 29.06
C ASP A 19 -21.99 -0.79 30.43
N ARG A 20 -23.19 -0.74 31.09
CA ARG A 20 -23.37 -0.06 32.38
C ARG A 20 -22.42 -0.56 33.45
N ASP A 21 -22.18 -1.88 33.50
CA ASP A 21 -21.31 -2.49 34.51
C ASP A 21 -19.83 -2.03 34.29
N LYS A 22 -19.39 -1.84 33.06
CA LYS A 22 -18.07 -1.29 32.75
C LYS A 22 -17.94 0.18 33.17
N VAL A 23 -19.01 0.96 33.01
CA VAL A 23 -19.05 2.36 33.46
C VAL A 23 -18.99 2.43 35.02
N VAL A 24 -19.74 1.57 35.69
CA VAL A 24 -19.72 1.51 37.17
C VAL A 24 -18.36 1.06 37.67
N ALA A 25 -17.77 0.01 37.11
CA ALA A 25 -16.44 -0.45 37.46
C ALA A 25 -15.36 0.65 37.25
N ALA A 26 -15.46 1.45 36.19
CA ALA A 26 -14.59 2.59 35.94
C ALA A 26 -14.75 3.69 37.01
N LEU A 27 -15.98 3.94 37.46
CA LEU A 27 -16.28 4.86 38.56
C LEU A 27 -15.72 4.36 39.90
N GLU A 28 -15.90 3.09 40.23
CA GLU A 28 -15.38 2.47 41.44
C GLU A 28 -13.87 2.59 41.52
N TYR A 29 -13.19 2.26 40.42
CA TYR A 29 -11.75 2.44 40.30
C TYR A 29 -11.32 3.91 40.45
N ALA A 30 -12.05 4.81 39.83
CA ALA A 30 -11.75 6.23 39.91
C ALA A 30 -11.88 6.79 41.34
N PHE A 31 -12.89 6.32 42.07
CA PHE A 31 -13.06 6.71 43.48
C PHE A 31 -12.01 6.10 44.41
N ILE A 32 -11.58 4.86 44.19
CA ILE A 32 -10.46 4.25 44.87
C ILE A 32 -9.16 5.05 44.61
N SER A 33 -8.91 5.41 43.36
CA SER A 33 -7.74 6.24 42.99
C SER A 33 -7.79 7.63 43.60
N ALA A 34 -8.95 8.26 43.70
CA ALA A 34 -9.14 9.52 44.39
C ALA A 34 -8.91 9.40 45.87
N TYR A 35 -9.40 8.33 46.50
CA TYR A 35 -9.20 8.05 47.94
C TYR A 35 -7.71 7.91 48.28
N ARG A 36 -6.97 7.12 47.49
CA ARG A 36 -5.51 6.95 47.66
C ARG A 36 -4.76 8.27 47.59
N LYS A 37 -5.13 9.17 46.69
CA LYS A 37 -4.51 10.49 46.55
C LYS A 37 -4.85 11.46 47.67
N MET A 38 -6.03 11.33 48.26
CA MET A 38 -6.52 12.26 49.29
C MET A 38 -6.14 11.88 50.71
N VAL A 39 -6.07 10.58 51.00
CA VAL A 39 -5.87 10.07 52.34
C VAL A 39 -4.41 9.66 52.54
N PRO A 40 -3.65 10.35 53.37
CA PRO A 40 -2.27 9.97 53.64
C PRO A 40 -2.17 8.52 54.17
N GLY A 41 -1.30 7.73 53.59
CA GLY A 41 -1.12 6.31 53.94
C GLY A 41 -2.12 5.34 53.32
N ALA A 42 -3.11 5.80 52.54
CA ALA A 42 -4.04 4.92 51.86
C ALA A 42 -3.39 4.02 50.80
N ASP A 43 -2.21 4.37 50.31
CA ASP A 43 -1.43 3.53 49.39
C ASP A 43 -0.94 2.23 50.06
N ALA A 44 -0.81 2.20 51.40
CA ALA A 44 -0.44 1.01 52.17
C ALA A 44 -1.62 0.03 52.35
N ILE A 45 -2.85 0.43 52.01
CA ILE A 45 -4.03 -0.45 52.07
C ILE A 45 -4.04 -1.32 50.82
N GLU A 46 -3.86 -2.61 50.98
CA GLU A 46 -3.81 -3.57 49.86
C GLU A 46 -5.13 -3.64 49.14
N THR A 47 -6.24 -3.84 49.85
CA THR A 47 -7.56 -4.07 49.24
C THR A 47 -8.54 -2.98 49.63
N LEU A 48 -8.90 -2.15 48.67
CA LEU A 48 -9.95 -1.14 48.74
C LEU A 48 -11.09 -1.51 47.80
N ARG A 49 -12.33 -1.37 48.24
CA ARG A 49 -13.53 -1.51 47.43
C ARG A 49 -14.36 -0.21 47.50
N ALA A 50 -14.80 0.25 46.34
CA ALA A 50 -15.79 1.32 46.26
C ALA A 50 -17.18 0.74 46.00
N ASP A 51 -18.19 1.30 46.59
CA ASP A 51 -19.58 0.98 46.32
C ASP A 51 -20.28 2.26 45.84
N VAL A 52 -20.73 2.24 44.60
CA VAL A 52 -21.37 3.38 43.93
C VAL A 52 -22.86 3.11 43.80
N ASN A 53 -23.66 3.79 44.60
CA ASN A 53 -25.11 3.70 44.46
C ASN A 53 -25.55 4.45 43.19
N THR A 54 -25.81 3.70 42.12
CA THR A 54 -26.20 4.24 40.81
C THR A 54 -27.55 4.96 40.80
N LYS A 55 -28.40 4.77 41.82
CA LYS A 55 -29.73 5.45 41.97
C LYS A 55 -29.62 6.75 42.75
N LYS A 56 -28.80 6.76 43.81
CA LYS A 56 -28.63 7.92 44.71
C LYS A 56 -27.37 8.72 44.43
N GLY A 57 -26.43 8.21 43.61
CA GLY A 57 -25.12 8.85 43.35
C GLY A 57 -24.22 8.98 44.58
N GLU A 58 -24.50 8.19 45.63
CA GLU A 58 -23.66 8.12 46.83
C GLU A 58 -22.55 7.13 46.64
N THR A 59 -21.34 7.49 47.10
CA THR A 59 -20.18 6.61 47.02
C THR A 59 -19.62 6.32 48.41
N ARG A 60 -19.33 5.06 48.68
CA ARG A 60 -18.69 4.59 49.91
C ARG A 60 -17.44 3.83 49.59
N ILE A 61 -16.40 4.05 50.40
CA ILE A 61 -15.12 3.34 50.30
C ILE A 61 -14.98 2.39 51.46
N PHE A 62 -14.65 1.16 51.16
CA PHE A 62 -14.42 0.10 52.13
C PHE A 62 -12.97 -0.38 52.01
N ALA A 63 -12.31 -0.51 53.19
CA ALA A 63 -11.05 -1.24 53.29
C ALA A 63 -11.37 -2.68 53.73
N VAL A 64 -10.83 -3.65 53.05
CA VAL A 64 -10.93 -5.07 53.42
C VAL A 64 -9.72 -5.38 54.30
N LEU A 65 -9.97 -5.58 55.62
CA LEU A 65 -8.96 -5.80 56.64
C LEU A 65 -9.01 -7.25 57.14
N THR A 66 -7.85 -7.82 57.41
CA THR A 66 -7.73 -9.15 58.00
C THR A 66 -7.85 -9.02 59.53
N VAL A 67 -8.73 -9.83 60.14
CA VAL A 67 -8.93 -9.88 61.58
C VAL A 67 -7.76 -10.65 62.23
N VAL A 68 -7.14 -10.04 63.23
CA VAL A 68 -6.05 -10.63 63.99
C VAL A 68 -6.37 -10.64 65.48
N GLU A 69 -5.73 -11.48 66.28
CA GLU A 69 -5.93 -11.50 67.74
C GLU A 69 -5.50 -10.20 68.38
N ASP A 70 -6.05 -9.90 69.53
CA ASP A 70 -5.71 -8.69 70.30
C ASP A 70 -4.24 -8.75 70.78
N GLY A 71 -3.41 -7.85 70.24
CA GLY A 71 -1.99 -7.81 70.50
C GLY A 71 -1.10 -8.30 69.36
N GLU A 72 -1.64 -8.91 68.30
CA GLU A 72 -0.92 -9.44 67.12
C GLU A 72 -1.00 -8.51 65.88
N GLN A 73 -1.57 -7.32 66.04
CA GLN A 73 -1.63 -6.34 64.94
C GLN A 73 -0.24 -5.79 64.58
N ASN A 74 0.29 -6.24 63.48
CA ASN A 74 1.59 -5.79 62.93
C ASN A 74 1.44 -4.74 61.83
N ASP A 75 0.29 -4.72 61.17
CA ASP A 75 -0.04 -3.78 60.09
C ASP A 75 -1.36 -3.06 60.36
N LYS A 76 -1.26 -1.77 60.68
CA LYS A 76 -2.42 -0.93 60.98
C LYS A 76 -3.30 -0.62 59.79
N PHE A 77 -2.77 -0.81 58.60
CA PHE A 77 -3.49 -0.50 57.34
C PHE A 77 -4.26 -1.69 56.80
N ASN A 78 -3.80 -2.92 57.02
CA ASN A 78 -4.38 -4.13 56.43
C ASN A 78 -4.94 -5.10 57.49
N GLN A 79 -4.76 -4.83 58.80
CA GLN A 79 -5.24 -5.67 59.90
C GLN A 79 -6.12 -4.91 60.86
N VAL A 80 -7.06 -5.62 61.45
CA VAL A 80 -7.93 -5.11 62.51
C VAL A 80 -7.98 -6.12 63.65
N VAL A 81 -7.90 -5.61 64.89
CA VAL A 81 -7.96 -6.48 66.11
C VAL A 81 -9.39 -7.04 66.31
N LEU A 82 -9.43 -8.27 66.83
CA LEU A 82 -10.69 -9.01 67.08
C LEU A 82 -11.69 -8.24 67.94
N SER A 83 -11.21 -7.54 68.97
CA SER A 83 -12.07 -6.70 69.83
C SER A 83 -12.76 -5.57 69.07
N THR A 84 -12.22 -5.07 67.99
CA THR A 84 -12.81 -4.05 67.12
C THR A 84 -13.72 -4.68 66.07
N ALA A 85 -13.35 -5.82 65.49
CA ALA A 85 -14.09 -6.55 64.49
C ALA A 85 -15.39 -7.11 65.07
N SER A 86 -15.35 -7.68 66.30
CA SER A 86 -16.49 -8.27 67.01
C SER A 86 -17.59 -7.27 67.34
N LYS A 87 -17.28 -5.99 67.43
CA LYS A 87 -18.31 -4.93 67.59
C LYS A 87 -19.24 -4.80 66.41
N LYS A 88 -18.75 -5.17 65.20
CA LYS A 88 -19.54 -5.16 63.96
C LYS A 88 -20.12 -6.53 63.64
N ASN A 89 -19.38 -7.58 63.83
CA ASN A 89 -19.81 -8.94 63.65
C ASN A 89 -19.30 -9.81 64.83
N PRO A 90 -20.21 -10.19 65.76
CA PRO A 90 -19.83 -10.98 66.95
C PRO A 90 -19.30 -12.39 66.66
N SER A 91 -19.57 -12.92 65.46
CA SER A 91 -19.20 -14.29 65.06
C SER A 91 -17.90 -14.34 64.23
N VAL A 92 -17.19 -13.22 64.08
CA VAL A 92 -15.94 -13.17 63.29
C VAL A 92 -14.78 -13.86 64.00
N GLN A 93 -13.96 -14.59 63.24
CA GLN A 93 -12.79 -15.31 63.73
C GLN A 93 -11.51 -14.69 63.26
N PRO A 94 -10.41 -14.81 64.02
CA PRO A 94 -9.07 -14.42 63.53
C PRO A 94 -8.73 -15.13 62.24
N GLY A 95 -8.15 -14.40 61.27
CA GLY A 95 -7.81 -14.88 59.92
C GLY A 95 -8.92 -14.59 58.88
N GLU A 96 -10.14 -14.21 59.28
CA GLU A 96 -11.20 -13.80 58.36
C GLU A 96 -10.98 -12.35 57.90
N THR A 97 -11.48 -12.02 56.72
CA THR A 97 -11.47 -10.66 56.18
C THR A 97 -12.81 -9.95 56.43
N MET A 98 -12.75 -8.67 56.74
CA MET A 98 -13.91 -7.87 57.04
C MET A 98 -13.85 -6.47 56.40
N GLU A 99 -14.98 -5.97 55.88
CA GLU A 99 -15.08 -4.65 55.27
C GLU A 99 -15.32 -3.54 56.29
N PHE A 100 -14.50 -2.52 56.25
CA PHE A 100 -14.65 -1.32 57.08
C PHE A 100 -14.89 -0.10 56.22
N ASN A 101 -15.95 0.64 56.51
CA ASN A 101 -16.23 1.89 55.85
C ASN A 101 -15.22 2.94 56.29
N VAL A 102 -14.39 3.37 55.35
CA VAL A 102 -13.29 4.33 55.55
C VAL A 102 -13.52 5.65 54.80
N THR A 103 -14.77 5.88 54.36
CA THR A 103 -15.12 7.08 53.57
C THR A 103 -14.94 8.35 54.41
N PRO A 104 -14.09 9.30 54.00
CA PRO A 104 -13.91 10.59 54.65
C PRO A 104 -15.15 11.44 54.59
N LYS A 105 -15.40 12.27 55.60
CA LYS A 105 -16.64 13.12 55.68
C LYS A 105 -16.79 14.08 54.49
N ASP A 106 -15.69 14.59 53.94
CA ASP A 106 -15.69 15.52 52.81
C ASP A 106 -15.38 14.86 51.45
N PHE A 107 -15.37 13.51 51.41
CA PHE A 107 -15.00 12.73 50.22
C PHE A 107 -15.78 13.11 48.97
N GLY A 108 -17.09 13.33 49.13
CA GLY A 108 -17.99 13.57 48.01
C GLY A 108 -17.67 14.85 47.17
N ARG A 109 -17.07 15.88 47.79
CA ARG A 109 -16.77 17.13 47.04
C ARG A 109 -15.47 17.10 46.27
N ILE A 110 -14.41 16.59 46.87
CA ILE A 110 -13.06 16.62 46.29
C ILE A 110 -12.83 15.41 45.38
N ALA A 111 -13.33 14.26 45.81
CA ALA A 111 -13.21 13.00 45.05
C ALA A 111 -13.94 13.03 43.70
N VAL A 112 -15.07 13.74 43.59
CA VAL A 112 -15.86 13.80 42.33
C VAL A 112 -15.05 14.37 41.18
N GLN A 113 -14.26 15.41 41.37
CA GLN A 113 -13.43 15.98 40.27
C GLN A 113 -12.31 15.00 39.85
N THR A 114 -11.60 14.43 40.81
CA THR A 114 -10.52 13.46 40.54
C THR A 114 -11.09 12.17 39.93
N ALA A 115 -12.21 11.68 40.49
CA ALA A 115 -12.92 10.52 39.97
C ALA A 115 -13.41 10.75 38.53
N LYS A 116 -14.03 11.91 38.24
CA LYS A 116 -14.46 12.26 36.88
C LYS A 116 -13.31 12.21 35.89
N GLN A 117 -12.16 12.78 36.25
CA GLN A 117 -10.98 12.80 35.37
C GLN A 117 -10.43 11.37 35.12
N THR A 118 -10.28 10.57 36.19
CA THR A 118 -9.79 9.19 36.11
C THR A 118 -10.78 8.28 35.37
N MET A 119 -12.08 8.45 35.64
CA MET A 119 -13.12 7.74 34.90
C MET A 119 -13.12 8.08 33.43
N MET A 120 -13.04 9.35 33.04
CA MET A 120 -12.94 9.79 31.65
C MET A 120 -11.75 9.14 30.96
N GLN A 121 -10.64 9.01 31.64
CA GLN A 121 -9.46 8.32 31.11
C GLN A 121 -9.70 6.83 30.91
N ARG A 122 -10.34 6.15 31.86
CA ARG A 122 -10.70 4.72 31.78
C ARG A 122 -11.73 4.44 30.68
N LEU A 123 -12.74 5.28 30.57
CA LEU A 123 -13.76 5.15 29.53
C LEU A 123 -13.18 5.37 28.13
N ARG A 124 -12.29 6.34 27.99
CA ARG A 124 -11.53 6.50 26.72
C ARG A 124 -10.71 5.24 26.40
N GLN A 125 -10.14 4.60 27.41
CA GLN A 125 -9.40 3.35 27.21
C GLN A 125 -10.35 2.21 26.79
N ALA A 126 -11.52 2.08 27.43
CA ALA A 126 -12.53 1.10 27.05
C ALA A 126 -13.12 1.35 25.65
N GLU A 127 -13.38 2.63 25.28
CA GLU A 127 -13.77 3.01 23.91
C GLU A 127 -12.71 2.53 22.90
N LYS A 128 -11.43 2.73 23.23
CA LYS A 128 -10.31 2.31 22.37
C LYS A 128 -10.23 0.79 22.19
N GLU A 129 -10.41 0.05 23.28
CA GLU A 129 -10.44 -1.42 23.24
C GLU A 129 -11.60 -1.93 22.39
N MET A 130 -12.79 -1.32 22.49
CA MET A 130 -13.92 -1.64 21.63
C MET A 130 -13.64 -1.37 20.15
N ILE A 131 -12.99 -0.24 19.83
CA ILE A 131 -12.59 0.10 18.45
C ILE A 131 -11.64 -0.97 17.92
N TYR A 132 -10.63 -1.31 18.69
CA TYR A 132 -9.67 -2.32 18.32
C TYR A 132 -10.33 -3.68 18.06
N GLU A 133 -11.17 -4.15 18.96
CA GLU A 133 -11.90 -5.43 18.82
C GLU A 133 -12.85 -5.43 17.60
N GLU A 134 -13.52 -4.33 17.30
CA GLU A 134 -14.43 -4.23 16.14
C GLU A 134 -13.66 -4.19 14.80
N PHE A 135 -12.46 -3.60 14.77
CA PHE A 135 -11.74 -3.38 13.54
C PHE A 135 -10.50 -4.26 13.33
N LYS A 136 -9.99 -4.97 14.35
CA LYS A 136 -8.81 -5.84 14.22
C LYS A 136 -8.94 -6.86 13.09
N ASP A 137 -10.14 -7.43 12.92
CA ASP A 137 -10.44 -8.43 11.89
C ASP A 137 -10.79 -7.80 10.53
N ARG A 138 -10.89 -6.47 10.46
CA ARG A 138 -11.15 -5.72 9.21
C ARG A 138 -9.89 -5.18 8.54
N ALA A 139 -8.72 -5.42 9.12
CA ALA A 139 -7.46 -5.17 8.44
C ALA A 139 -7.41 -5.97 7.12
N GLY A 140 -7.13 -5.30 6.04
CA GLY A 140 -7.19 -5.91 4.72
C GLY A 140 -8.51 -5.72 3.97
N ASP A 141 -9.54 -5.14 4.56
CA ASP A 141 -10.83 -4.89 3.89
C ASP A 141 -10.94 -3.46 3.34
N ILE A 142 -11.96 -3.24 2.50
CA ILE A 142 -12.37 -1.89 2.07
C ILE A 142 -13.46 -1.39 3.03
N VAL A 143 -13.27 -0.16 3.50
CA VAL A 143 -14.27 0.58 4.27
C VAL A 143 -14.71 1.82 3.50
N SER A 144 -15.95 2.24 3.71
CA SER A 144 -16.49 3.49 3.19
C SER A 144 -16.63 4.50 4.33
N GLY A 145 -16.23 5.73 4.08
CA GLY A 145 -16.34 6.79 5.06
C GLY A 145 -16.47 8.17 4.41
N THR A 146 -16.63 9.19 5.23
CA THR A 146 -16.73 10.59 4.80
C THR A 146 -15.54 11.38 5.30
N VAL A 147 -14.89 12.14 4.44
CA VAL A 147 -13.79 13.02 4.81
C VAL A 147 -14.30 14.07 5.79
N ARG A 148 -13.79 14.09 7.02
CA ARG A 148 -14.26 14.95 8.09
C ARG A 148 -13.42 16.21 8.26
N ARG A 149 -12.11 16.05 8.27
CA ARG A 149 -11.13 17.13 8.46
C ARG A 149 -9.74 16.69 8.04
N PHE A 150 -8.86 17.68 8.00
CA PHE A 150 -7.42 17.44 7.81
C PHE A 150 -6.68 17.71 9.12
N ASP A 151 -5.71 16.86 9.43
CA ASP A 151 -4.72 17.13 10.47
C ASP A 151 -3.35 17.22 9.79
N ARG A 152 -2.84 18.44 9.65
CA ARG A 152 -1.67 18.76 8.83
C ARG A 152 -1.84 18.26 7.39
N SER A 153 -1.18 17.14 7.03
CA SER A 153 -1.25 16.52 5.70
C SER A 153 -2.08 15.23 5.67
N ASP A 154 -2.56 14.77 6.81
CA ASP A 154 -3.33 13.52 6.94
C ASP A 154 -4.82 13.80 6.79
N VAL A 155 -5.54 12.88 6.17
CA VAL A 155 -6.98 12.96 5.98
C VAL A 155 -7.67 12.10 7.03
N LEU A 156 -8.55 12.72 7.83
CA LEU A 156 -9.37 12.01 8.79
C LEU A 156 -10.73 11.71 8.19
N VAL A 157 -11.09 10.43 8.26
CA VAL A 157 -12.28 9.86 7.61
C VAL A 157 -13.22 9.32 8.68
N ASP A 158 -14.44 9.81 8.68
CA ASP A 158 -15.51 9.34 9.55
C ASP A 158 -16.06 8.00 9.00
N LEU A 159 -15.90 6.94 9.75
CA LEU A 159 -16.38 5.59 9.43
C LEU A 159 -17.73 5.28 10.10
N GLY A 160 -18.38 6.28 10.69
CA GLY A 160 -19.65 6.20 11.42
C GLY A 160 -19.43 6.28 12.93
N LYS A 161 -19.03 5.20 13.58
CA LYS A 161 -18.72 5.21 15.02
C LYS A 161 -17.30 5.69 15.33
N PHE A 162 -16.37 5.53 14.39
CA PHE A 162 -14.94 5.75 14.58
C PHE A 162 -14.35 6.59 13.46
N GLU A 163 -13.19 7.17 13.73
CA GLU A 163 -12.43 7.97 12.78
C GLU A 163 -11.21 7.16 12.32
N GLY A 164 -11.04 7.00 11.00
CA GLY A 164 -9.84 6.44 10.40
C GLY A 164 -8.91 7.54 9.94
N VAL A 165 -7.62 7.27 9.90
CA VAL A 165 -6.57 8.18 9.46
C VAL A 165 -5.97 7.67 8.16
N MET A 166 -5.94 8.51 7.15
CA MET A 166 -5.22 8.26 5.90
C MET A 166 -4.00 9.18 5.86
N PRO A 167 -2.81 8.67 6.24
CA PRO A 167 -1.58 9.45 6.23
C PRO A 167 -1.22 9.95 4.84
N SER A 168 -0.45 11.01 4.77
CA SER A 168 -0.06 11.62 3.50
C SER A 168 0.61 10.63 2.53
N ARG A 169 1.39 9.68 3.03
CA ARG A 169 2.04 8.61 2.26
C ARG A 169 1.05 7.58 1.66
N GLU A 170 -0.14 7.47 2.25
CA GLU A 170 -1.19 6.54 1.86
C GLU A 170 -2.26 7.18 0.95
N ARG A 171 -2.11 8.48 0.68
CA ARG A 171 -2.94 9.22 -0.26
C ARG A 171 -2.48 9.00 -1.69
N VAL A 172 -3.39 9.18 -2.62
CA VAL A 172 -3.08 9.26 -4.05
C VAL A 172 -2.85 10.72 -4.40
N GLN A 173 -1.67 11.07 -4.92
CA GLN A 173 -1.28 12.47 -5.18
C GLN A 173 -2.14 13.17 -6.23
N THR A 174 -2.75 12.39 -7.13
CA THR A 174 -3.61 12.90 -8.20
C THR A 174 -5.07 13.04 -7.77
N GLU A 175 -5.42 12.61 -6.56
CA GLU A 175 -6.76 12.74 -6.01
C GLU A 175 -6.86 13.99 -5.12
N GLU A 176 -7.97 14.67 -5.25
CA GLU A 176 -8.37 15.74 -4.36
C GLU A 176 -9.37 15.22 -3.33
N TYR A 177 -9.17 15.59 -2.08
CA TYR A 177 -10.05 15.20 -0.97
C TYR A 177 -10.66 16.46 -0.39
N ASN A 178 -12.00 16.54 -0.36
CA ASN A 178 -12.71 17.67 0.24
C ASN A 178 -13.52 17.20 1.44
N ILE A 179 -13.70 18.10 2.42
CA ILE A 179 -14.54 17.81 3.58
C ILE A 179 -15.97 17.54 3.10
N GLY A 180 -16.53 16.40 3.53
CA GLY A 180 -17.84 15.92 3.11
C GLY A 180 -17.80 14.90 1.96
N ASP A 181 -16.66 14.72 1.30
CA ASP A 181 -16.54 13.71 0.25
C ASP A 181 -16.66 12.29 0.83
N ARG A 182 -17.48 11.47 0.17
CA ARG A 182 -17.58 10.05 0.51
C ARG A 182 -16.54 9.28 -0.26
N ILE A 183 -15.66 8.59 0.45
CA ILE A 183 -14.55 7.81 -0.12
C ILE A 183 -14.58 6.38 0.34
N ARG A 184 -14.01 5.48 -0.47
CA ARG A 184 -13.62 4.14 -0.10
C ARG A 184 -12.13 4.11 0.16
N ALA A 185 -11.71 3.36 1.17
CA ALA A 185 -10.29 3.18 1.47
C ALA A 185 -10.02 1.75 1.96
N TYR A 186 -8.81 1.29 1.75
CA TYR A 186 -8.31 0.01 2.25
C TYR A 186 -7.79 0.19 3.68
N VAL A 187 -8.16 -0.71 4.58
CA VAL A 187 -7.63 -0.74 5.95
C VAL A 187 -6.28 -1.43 5.93
N VAL A 188 -5.22 -0.66 6.07
CA VAL A 188 -3.84 -1.17 6.06
C VAL A 188 -3.54 -1.89 7.35
N ALA A 189 -3.86 -1.26 8.47
CA ALA A 189 -3.61 -1.78 9.81
C ALA A 189 -4.58 -1.14 10.81
N VAL A 190 -4.76 -1.82 11.92
CA VAL A 190 -5.40 -1.30 13.12
C VAL A 190 -4.35 -1.37 14.22
N GLU A 191 -3.71 -0.24 14.48
CA GLU A 191 -2.64 -0.13 15.47
C GLU A 191 -3.22 0.24 16.83
N ASN A 192 -2.69 -0.36 17.90
CA ASN A 192 -3.09 -0.05 19.27
C ASN A 192 -1.88 0.40 20.10
N GLU A 193 -1.13 1.36 19.55
CA GLU A 193 0.08 1.89 20.21
C GLU A 193 -0.13 3.33 20.71
N GLY A 194 0.49 3.65 21.84
CA GLY A 194 0.59 5.01 22.39
C GLY A 194 -0.73 5.68 22.77
N ARG A 195 -1.29 6.51 21.89
CA ARG A 195 -2.51 7.31 22.16
C ARG A 195 -3.81 6.55 21.99
N GLY A 196 -3.77 5.31 21.51
CA GLY A 196 -4.93 4.40 21.32
C GLY A 196 -5.03 3.84 19.91
N PRO A 197 -6.04 3.02 19.64
CA PRO A 197 -6.19 2.38 18.34
C PRO A 197 -6.35 3.44 17.25
N GLU A 198 -5.57 3.27 16.21
CA GLU A 198 -5.56 4.09 15.02
C GLU A 198 -5.88 3.19 13.82
N ILE A 199 -6.92 3.51 13.07
CA ILE A 199 -7.32 2.78 11.87
C ILE A 199 -6.60 3.44 10.69
N ILE A 200 -5.55 2.80 10.20
CA ILE A 200 -4.76 3.32 9.09
C ILE A 200 -5.44 2.96 7.77
N LEU A 201 -5.80 3.98 7.03
CA LEU A 201 -6.46 3.88 5.74
C LEU A 201 -5.50 4.19 4.59
N SER A 202 -5.69 3.53 3.45
CA SER A 202 -4.93 3.79 2.23
C SER A 202 -5.79 3.75 0.98
N ARG A 203 -5.50 4.65 0.05
CA ARG A 203 -5.96 4.58 -1.34
C ARG A 203 -4.82 4.30 -2.31
N SER A 204 -3.57 4.45 -1.87
CA SER A 204 -2.36 4.17 -2.67
C SER A 204 -1.93 2.70 -2.66
N HIS A 205 -2.33 1.92 -1.66
CA HIS A 205 -1.90 0.54 -1.49
C HIS A 205 -2.37 -0.38 -2.63
N PRO A 206 -1.52 -1.28 -3.18
CA PRO A 206 -1.91 -2.20 -4.26
C PRO A 206 -3.10 -3.11 -3.91
N ASN A 207 -3.23 -3.53 -2.66
CA ASN A 207 -4.33 -4.36 -2.22
C ASN A 207 -5.69 -3.62 -2.25
N PHE A 208 -5.73 -2.29 -2.29
CA PHE A 208 -6.95 -1.56 -2.55
C PHE A 208 -7.54 -1.97 -3.91
N VAL A 209 -6.70 -2.02 -4.94
CA VAL A 209 -7.12 -2.49 -6.28
C VAL A 209 -7.54 -3.96 -6.24
N ARG A 210 -6.79 -4.83 -5.55
CA ARG A 210 -7.17 -6.25 -5.39
C ARG A 210 -8.57 -6.41 -4.81
N ARG A 211 -8.87 -5.70 -3.73
CA ARG A 211 -10.19 -5.75 -3.07
C ARG A 211 -11.31 -5.17 -3.93
N LEU A 212 -11.02 -4.15 -4.76
CA LEU A 212 -11.99 -3.65 -5.74
C LEU A 212 -12.33 -4.71 -6.79
N PHE A 213 -11.34 -5.46 -7.27
CA PHE A 213 -11.58 -6.58 -8.19
C PHE A 213 -12.37 -7.71 -7.52
N GLU A 214 -12.04 -8.08 -6.29
CA GLU A 214 -12.78 -9.09 -5.53
C GLU A 214 -14.25 -8.70 -5.31
N ALA A 215 -14.53 -7.42 -5.12
CA ALA A 215 -15.89 -6.90 -4.95
C ALA A 215 -16.69 -6.81 -6.25
N GLU A 216 -16.03 -6.57 -7.40
CA GLU A 216 -16.69 -6.33 -8.69
C GLU A 216 -16.77 -7.60 -9.57
N VAL A 217 -15.85 -8.57 -9.35
CA VAL A 217 -15.67 -9.76 -10.19
C VAL A 217 -15.97 -11.01 -9.38
N ASN A 218 -17.14 -11.62 -9.61
CA ASN A 218 -17.57 -12.81 -8.89
C ASN A 218 -16.59 -13.98 -9.05
N GLU A 219 -16.01 -14.14 -10.25
CA GLU A 219 -15.06 -15.19 -10.59
C GLU A 219 -13.75 -15.07 -9.79
N ILE A 220 -13.43 -13.87 -9.27
CA ILE A 220 -12.31 -13.67 -8.33
C ILE A 220 -12.77 -14.00 -6.89
N SER A 221 -14.00 -13.61 -6.54
CA SER A 221 -14.56 -13.87 -5.21
C SER A 221 -14.72 -15.38 -4.95
N ASP A 222 -15.12 -16.17 -5.95
CA ASP A 222 -15.25 -17.63 -5.86
C ASP A 222 -13.95 -18.39 -6.15
N ARG A 223 -12.83 -17.66 -6.42
CA ARG A 223 -11.49 -18.19 -6.70
C ARG A 223 -11.36 -19.00 -8.01
N THR A 224 -12.30 -18.88 -8.91
CA THR A 224 -12.15 -19.41 -10.29
C THR A 224 -11.10 -18.63 -11.06
N VAL A 225 -11.04 -17.31 -10.83
CA VAL A 225 -9.97 -16.43 -11.33
C VAL A 225 -9.14 -15.93 -10.16
N GLU A 226 -7.83 -15.98 -10.30
CA GLU A 226 -6.88 -15.51 -9.28
C GLU A 226 -6.07 -14.32 -9.77
N ILE A 227 -5.85 -13.33 -8.88
CA ILE A 227 -4.90 -12.25 -9.13
C ILE A 227 -3.51 -12.71 -8.67
N ARG A 228 -2.65 -13.04 -9.64
CA ARG A 228 -1.28 -13.52 -9.42
C ARG A 228 -0.28 -12.40 -9.12
N GLY A 229 -0.55 -11.17 -9.58
CA GLY A 229 0.32 -10.04 -9.34
C GLY A 229 -0.37 -8.70 -9.58
N ILE A 230 0.10 -7.66 -8.88
CA ILE A 230 -0.30 -6.27 -9.11
C ILE A 230 0.94 -5.39 -9.06
N ALA A 231 1.12 -4.58 -10.10
CA ALA A 231 2.11 -3.51 -10.12
C ALA A 231 1.37 -2.18 -10.31
N ARG A 232 1.53 -1.25 -9.35
CA ARG A 232 0.76 -0.01 -9.29
C ARG A 232 1.66 1.22 -9.15
N GLU A 233 1.34 2.23 -9.92
CA GLU A 233 1.71 3.64 -9.68
C GLU A 233 0.41 4.39 -9.41
N ALA A 234 0.10 4.57 -8.13
CA ALA A 234 -1.17 5.09 -7.67
C ALA A 234 -1.51 6.46 -8.32
N GLY A 235 -2.73 6.57 -8.83
CA GLY A 235 -3.22 7.73 -9.56
C GLY A 235 -2.83 7.80 -11.03
N TYR A 236 -1.97 6.90 -11.52
CA TYR A 236 -1.51 6.90 -12.92
C TYR A 236 -1.87 5.63 -13.65
N ARG A 237 -1.35 4.50 -13.22
CA ARG A 237 -1.56 3.23 -13.92
C ARG A 237 -1.33 2.03 -13.00
N THR A 238 -2.17 1.01 -13.16
CA THR A 238 -2.03 -0.29 -12.50
C THR A 238 -2.06 -1.41 -13.54
N LYS A 239 -1.17 -2.39 -13.40
CA LYS A 239 -1.18 -3.64 -14.14
C LYS A 239 -1.58 -4.77 -13.20
N VAL A 240 -2.55 -5.59 -13.60
CA VAL A 240 -3.08 -6.71 -12.82
C VAL A 240 -2.90 -7.99 -13.63
N ALA A 241 -2.12 -8.92 -13.12
CA ALA A 241 -1.94 -10.23 -13.73
C ALA A 241 -2.99 -11.20 -13.17
N VAL A 242 -3.78 -11.79 -14.05
CA VAL A 242 -4.88 -12.71 -13.72
C VAL A 242 -4.69 -14.07 -14.36
N TRP A 243 -5.08 -15.10 -13.65
CA TRP A 243 -5.03 -16.48 -14.09
C TRP A 243 -6.32 -17.21 -13.71
N SER A 244 -6.74 -18.19 -14.50
CA SER A 244 -7.90 -18.99 -14.20
C SER A 244 -7.51 -20.42 -13.81
N THR A 245 -8.20 -20.95 -12.80
CA THR A 245 -8.09 -22.36 -12.39
C THR A 245 -8.90 -23.28 -13.33
N ASP A 246 -9.86 -22.73 -14.06
CA ASP A 246 -10.68 -23.44 -15.05
C ASP A 246 -10.32 -22.97 -16.47
N ASP A 247 -9.86 -23.87 -17.31
CA ASP A 247 -9.47 -23.58 -18.71
C ASP A 247 -10.62 -23.06 -19.57
N LYS A 248 -11.87 -23.26 -19.15
CA LYS A 248 -13.07 -22.77 -19.87
C LYS A 248 -13.37 -21.31 -19.56
N VAL A 249 -12.76 -20.74 -18.52
CA VAL A 249 -12.99 -19.36 -18.08
C VAL A 249 -11.84 -18.48 -18.53
N ASP A 250 -12.13 -17.51 -19.40
CA ASP A 250 -11.15 -16.48 -19.76
C ASP A 250 -10.97 -15.48 -18.61
N PRO A 251 -9.80 -15.46 -17.92
CA PRO A 251 -9.60 -14.61 -16.76
C PRO A 251 -9.62 -13.12 -17.09
N VAL A 252 -9.16 -12.74 -18.28
CA VAL A 252 -9.16 -11.35 -18.74
C VAL A 252 -10.57 -10.89 -19.03
N GLY A 253 -11.33 -11.71 -19.79
CA GLY A 253 -12.73 -11.42 -20.13
C GLY A 253 -13.62 -11.30 -18.90
N ALA A 254 -13.44 -12.17 -17.90
CA ALA A 254 -14.16 -12.12 -16.62
C ALA A 254 -13.92 -10.79 -15.88
N CYS A 255 -12.67 -10.35 -15.80
CA CYS A 255 -12.31 -9.09 -15.14
C CYS A 255 -12.74 -7.85 -15.91
N VAL A 256 -12.71 -7.87 -17.24
CA VAL A 256 -13.17 -6.76 -18.09
C VAL A 256 -14.68 -6.62 -18.03
N GLY A 257 -15.39 -7.74 -18.09
CA GLY A 257 -16.84 -7.79 -18.11
C GLY A 257 -17.46 -7.34 -19.42
N LEU A 258 -18.78 -7.45 -19.52
CA LEU A 258 -19.50 -7.10 -20.74
C LEU A 258 -19.28 -5.62 -21.11
N ARG A 259 -18.76 -5.38 -22.30
CA ARG A 259 -18.42 -4.03 -22.83
C ARG A 259 -17.50 -3.22 -21.88
N GLY A 260 -16.72 -3.91 -21.06
CA GLY A 260 -15.80 -3.27 -20.11
C GLY A 260 -16.47 -2.67 -18.88
N ALA A 261 -17.69 -3.08 -18.53
CA ALA A 261 -18.46 -2.48 -17.44
C ALA A 261 -17.74 -2.63 -16.08
N ARG A 262 -17.23 -3.84 -15.77
CA ARG A 262 -16.56 -4.12 -14.50
C ARG A 262 -15.29 -3.29 -14.33
N VAL A 263 -14.40 -3.32 -15.33
CA VAL A 263 -13.16 -2.53 -15.26
C VAL A 263 -13.42 -1.02 -15.22
N LYS A 264 -14.47 -0.53 -15.91
CA LYS A 264 -14.86 0.89 -15.87
C LYS A 264 -15.31 1.33 -14.48
N ASN A 265 -16.02 0.48 -13.73
CA ASN A 265 -16.42 0.75 -12.36
C ASN A 265 -15.18 0.89 -11.45
N ILE A 266 -14.21 -0.02 -11.60
CA ILE A 266 -12.94 0.04 -10.85
C ILE A 266 -12.15 1.30 -11.23
N VAL A 267 -12.01 1.61 -12.51
CA VAL A 267 -11.31 2.82 -12.99
C VAL A 267 -11.96 4.10 -12.44
N ARG A 268 -13.31 4.14 -12.37
CA ARG A 268 -14.04 5.27 -11.79
C ARG A 268 -13.75 5.41 -10.29
N GLU A 269 -13.75 4.31 -9.54
CA GLU A 269 -13.38 4.32 -8.10
C GLU A 269 -11.95 4.79 -7.87
N LEU A 270 -11.03 4.45 -8.78
CA LEU A 270 -9.63 4.86 -8.77
C LEU A 270 -9.37 6.25 -9.36
N ASN A 271 -10.40 7.09 -9.48
CA ASN A 271 -10.29 8.44 -10.04
C ASN A 271 -9.61 8.50 -11.42
N ASN A 272 -10.03 7.63 -12.35
CA ASN A 272 -9.51 7.49 -13.71
C ASN A 272 -8.05 6.98 -13.82
N GLU A 273 -7.53 6.32 -12.79
CA GLU A 273 -6.28 5.56 -12.90
C GLU A 273 -6.43 4.46 -13.96
N LYS A 274 -5.48 4.37 -14.89
CA LYS A 274 -5.51 3.35 -15.96
C LYS A 274 -5.27 1.97 -15.38
N VAL A 275 -6.11 1.00 -15.75
CA VAL A 275 -5.99 -0.39 -15.31
C VAL A 275 -5.81 -1.31 -16.51
N ASP A 276 -4.67 -1.97 -16.58
CA ASP A 276 -4.38 -3.01 -17.57
C ASP A 276 -4.56 -4.39 -16.94
N ILE A 277 -5.42 -5.20 -17.52
CA ILE A 277 -5.65 -6.58 -17.12
C ILE A 277 -4.87 -7.49 -18.05
N ILE A 278 -3.99 -8.31 -17.50
CA ILE A 278 -2.98 -9.08 -18.22
C ILE A 278 -3.16 -10.54 -17.87
N ARG A 279 -3.18 -11.42 -18.89
CA ARG A 279 -3.15 -12.86 -18.65
C ARG A 279 -1.78 -13.24 -18.08
N TRP A 280 -1.79 -13.87 -16.93
CA TRP A 280 -0.57 -14.41 -16.33
C TRP A 280 -0.15 -15.70 -17.03
N SER A 281 1.15 -15.91 -17.21
CA SER A 281 1.75 -17.16 -17.70
C SER A 281 3.00 -17.47 -16.90
N ASP A 282 3.27 -18.76 -16.68
CA ASP A 282 4.52 -19.24 -16.12
C ASP A 282 5.70 -19.02 -17.07
N ASN A 283 5.43 -18.95 -18.38
CA ASN A 283 6.44 -18.66 -19.40
C ASN A 283 6.73 -17.17 -19.43
N PRO A 284 7.97 -16.73 -19.09
CA PRO A 284 8.34 -15.32 -19.08
C PRO A 284 8.18 -14.63 -20.45
N GLU A 285 8.40 -15.36 -21.55
CA GLU A 285 8.27 -14.80 -22.92
C GLU A 285 6.82 -14.48 -23.25
N GLU A 286 5.89 -15.39 -22.91
CA GLU A 286 4.47 -15.16 -23.11
C GLU A 286 3.96 -14.05 -22.22
N PHE A 287 4.41 -14.06 -20.96
CA PHE A 287 3.96 -13.07 -19.98
C PHE A 287 4.44 -11.66 -20.32
N VAL A 288 5.70 -11.47 -20.75
CA VAL A 288 6.21 -10.15 -21.16
C VAL A 288 5.50 -9.66 -22.42
N ARG A 289 5.14 -10.56 -23.33
CA ARG A 289 4.38 -10.24 -24.54
C ARG A 289 3.01 -9.67 -24.20
N GLU A 290 2.32 -10.27 -23.25
CA GLU A 290 1.04 -9.77 -22.75
C GLU A 290 1.22 -8.47 -21.93
N ALA A 291 2.27 -8.40 -21.13
CA ALA A 291 2.51 -7.27 -20.23
C ALA A 291 2.87 -5.97 -20.97
N LEU A 292 3.53 -6.04 -22.12
CA LEU A 292 3.94 -4.87 -22.90
C LEU A 292 2.92 -4.43 -23.96
N LYS A 293 1.80 -5.13 -24.11
CA LYS A 293 0.73 -4.67 -25.02
C LYS A 293 0.40 -3.18 -24.80
N PRO A 294 0.11 -2.41 -25.87
CA PRO A 294 -0.13 -2.80 -27.25
C PRO A 294 1.13 -2.88 -28.15
N ALA A 295 2.36 -2.81 -27.60
CA ALA A 295 3.57 -2.92 -28.40
C ALA A 295 3.70 -4.35 -28.97
N VAL A 296 4.15 -4.42 -30.22
CA VAL A 296 4.48 -5.68 -30.90
C VAL A 296 5.95 -6.00 -30.70
N LEU A 297 6.23 -7.15 -30.04
CA LEU A 297 7.59 -7.57 -29.74
C LEU A 297 8.14 -8.45 -30.89
N ARG A 298 9.35 -8.18 -31.31
CA ARG A 298 10.05 -8.92 -32.37
C ARG A 298 10.80 -10.12 -31.81
N THR A 299 11.76 -9.86 -30.94
CA THR A 299 12.58 -10.89 -30.34
C THR A 299 12.55 -10.75 -28.82
N ILE A 300 12.52 -11.87 -28.12
CA ILE A 300 12.61 -11.93 -26.67
C ILE A 300 13.73 -12.90 -26.34
N THR A 301 14.71 -12.44 -25.59
CA THR A 301 15.79 -13.28 -25.07
C THR A 301 15.70 -13.30 -23.55
N VAL A 302 15.65 -14.51 -22.99
CA VAL A 302 15.49 -14.74 -21.55
C VAL A 302 16.81 -15.11 -20.94
N ASP A 303 17.31 -14.26 -20.04
CA ASP A 303 18.42 -14.57 -19.15
C ASP A 303 17.87 -15.00 -17.80
N THR A 304 17.82 -16.31 -17.59
CA THR A 304 17.26 -16.91 -16.38
C THR A 304 18.15 -16.75 -15.16
N GLU A 305 19.46 -16.65 -15.36
CA GLU A 305 20.43 -16.52 -14.27
C GLU A 305 20.31 -15.15 -13.60
N ASN A 306 20.23 -14.10 -14.41
CA ASN A 306 20.12 -12.71 -13.93
C ASN A 306 18.68 -12.22 -13.82
N ARG A 307 17.68 -13.02 -14.24
CA ARG A 307 16.26 -12.62 -14.35
C ARG A 307 16.07 -11.37 -15.20
N VAL A 308 16.71 -11.33 -16.35
CA VAL A 308 16.62 -10.22 -17.32
C VAL A 308 15.89 -10.71 -18.58
N LEU A 309 15.00 -9.88 -19.10
CA LEU A 309 14.32 -10.08 -20.36
C LEU A 309 14.76 -8.98 -21.34
N HIS A 310 15.52 -9.38 -22.35
CA HIS A 310 15.88 -8.48 -23.45
C HIS A 310 14.80 -8.56 -24.53
N VAL A 311 14.12 -7.46 -24.75
CA VAL A 311 13.00 -7.37 -25.68
C VAL A 311 13.36 -6.40 -26.79
N THR A 312 13.31 -6.85 -28.04
CA THR A 312 13.48 -5.96 -29.20
C THR A 312 12.14 -5.64 -29.84
N VAL A 313 11.98 -4.40 -30.22
CA VAL A 313 10.76 -3.87 -30.85
C VAL A 313 11.13 -3.02 -32.06
N GLU A 314 10.21 -2.87 -33.01
CA GLU A 314 10.37 -1.88 -34.07
C GLU A 314 10.32 -0.46 -33.52
N GLU A 315 10.87 0.50 -34.25
CA GLU A 315 10.93 1.92 -33.85
C GLU A 315 9.55 2.48 -33.53
N GLU A 316 8.52 2.09 -34.27
CA GLU A 316 7.14 2.52 -34.09
C GLU A 316 6.52 2.04 -32.76
N ASP A 317 6.99 0.90 -32.27
CA ASP A 317 6.51 0.29 -31.03
C ASP A 317 7.37 0.61 -29.80
N LEU A 318 8.55 1.18 -30.00
CA LEU A 318 9.48 1.50 -28.91
C LEU A 318 8.84 2.41 -27.87
N SER A 319 8.16 3.48 -28.31
CA SER A 319 7.47 4.40 -27.41
C SER A 319 6.30 3.75 -26.68
N LYS A 320 5.61 2.78 -27.29
CA LYS A 320 4.50 2.03 -26.67
C LYS A 320 5.04 1.05 -25.62
N ALA A 321 6.12 0.34 -25.94
CA ALA A 321 6.76 -0.63 -25.05
C ALA A 321 7.35 0.02 -23.80
N ILE A 322 8.07 1.12 -23.95
CA ILE A 322 8.65 1.88 -22.85
C ILE A 322 7.57 2.64 -22.09
N GLY A 323 6.65 3.30 -22.79
CA GLY A 323 5.62 4.16 -22.23
C GLY A 323 6.15 5.51 -21.74
N ARG A 324 5.25 6.41 -21.35
CA ARG A 324 5.63 7.73 -20.80
C ARG A 324 6.52 7.57 -19.58
N ARG A 325 7.70 8.21 -19.60
CA ARG A 325 8.71 8.15 -18.51
C ARG A 325 9.09 6.71 -18.10
N GLY A 326 9.05 5.76 -19.03
CA GLY A 326 9.39 4.36 -18.77
C GLY A 326 8.33 3.58 -17.96
N GLN A 327 7.12 4.12 -17.82
CA GLN A 327 6.08 3.56 -16.94
C GLN A 327 5.66 2.16 -17.37
N ASN A 328 5.46 1.91 -18.68
CA ASN A 328 5.00 0.61 -19.15
C ASN A 328 6.02 -0.51 -18.87
N ALA A 329 7.28 -0.28 -19.23
CA ALA A 329 8.38 -1.23 -18.97
C ALA A 329 8.59 -1.43 -17.46
N ARG A 330 8.65 -0.35 -16.66
CA ARG A 330 8.85 -0.41 -15.20
C ARG A 330 7.74 -1.16 -14.46
N LEU A 331 6.46 -0.92 -14.82
CA LEU A 331 5.34 -1.65 -14.22
C LEU A 331 5.35 -3.11 -14.66
N SER A 332 5.72 -3.42 -15.91
CA SER A 332 5.87 -4.79 -16.38
C SER A 332 6.99 -5.52 -15.64
N SER A 333 8.14 -4.89 -15.45
CA SER A 333 9.24 -5.44 -14.65
C SER A 333 8.81 -5.76 -13.23
N ARG A 334 8.11 -4.83 -12.56
CA ARG A 334 7.59 -5.05 -11.19
C ARG A 334 6.55 -6.16 -11.12
N LEU A 335 5.67 -6.24 -12.13
CA LEU A 335 4.61 -7.24 -12.18
C LEU A 335 5.17 -8.65 -12.33
N MET A 336 6.20 -8.80 -13.15
CA MET A 336 6.82 -10.06 -13.48
C MET A 336 7.90 -10.49 -12.47
N GLY A 337 8.51 -9.53 -11.77
CA GLY A 337 9.69 -9.77 -10.94
C GLY A 337 10.96 -10.04 -11.75
N TRP A 338 11.00 -9.53 -13.01
CA TRP A 338 12.11 -9.61 -13.96
C TRP A 338 12.52 -8.20 -14.38
N ASP A 339 13.79 -8.00 -14.70
CA ASP A 339 14.24 -6.77 -15.34
C ASP A 339 13.91 -6.80 -16.83
N VAL A 340 13.01 -5.96 -17.28
CA VAL A 340 12.55 -5.91 -18.69
C VAL A 340 13.28 -4.77 -19.41
N GLN A 341 14.23 -5.13 -20.24
CA GLN A 341 15.04 -4.21 -21.04
C GLN A 341 14.52 -4.15 -22.47
N VAL A 342 13.97 -3.01 -22.85
CA VAL A 342 13.40 -2.80 -24.18
C VAL A 342 14.43 -2.07 -25.04
N ARG A 343 14.72 -2.61 -26.24
CA ARG A 343 15.63 -2.06 -27.22
C ARG A 343 14.98 -1.98 -28.58
N LYS A 344 15.48 -1.08 -29.43
CA LYS A 344 15.12 -1.00 -30.85
C LYS A 344 15.72 -2.19 -31.60
N ASP A 345 14.98 -2.75 -32.55
CA ASP A 345 15.49 -3.76 -33.46
C ASP A 345 16.36 -3.08 -34.53
N GLU A 346 17.67 -3.29 -34.45
CA GLU A 346 18.66 -2.76 -35.40
C GLU A 346 18.98 -3.78 -36.49
N SER A 347 18.40 -4.97 -36.48
CA SER A 347 18.69 -6.05 -37.40
C SER A 347 18.49 -5.67 -38.87
N LYS A 348 17.49 -4.85 -39.17
CA LYS A 348 17.26 -4.35 -40.54
C LYS A 348 18.36 -3.37 -40.98
N LEU A 349 18.84 -2.53 -40.06
CA LEU A 349 19.91 -1.59 -40.33
C LEU A 349 21.22 -2.32 -40.56
N GLU A 350 21.55 -3.28 -39.69
CA GLU A 350 22.74 -4.14 -39.85
C GLU A 350 22.69 -4.96 -41.14
N GLN A 351 21.50 -5.52 -41.48
CA GLN A 351 21.37 -6.24 -42.75
C GLN A 351 21.52 -5.32 -43.96
N PHE A 352 21.01 -4.10 -43.86
CA PHE A 352 21.19 -3.09 -44.92
C PHE A 352 22.61 -2.66 -45.04
N GLU A 353 23.30 -2.38 -43.94
CA GLU A 353 24.72 -2.07 -43.92
C GLU A 353 25.60 -3.21 -44.47
N LYS A 354 25.30 -4.46 -44.07
CA LYS A 354 25.98 -5.64 -44.65
C LYS A 354 25.72 -5.79 -46.14
N LYS A 355 24.53 -5.48 -46.64
CA LYS A 355 24.26 -5.49 -48.09
C LYS A 355 25.00 -4.38 -48.81
N ILE A 356 25.08 -3.17 -48.23
CA ILE A 356 25.86 -2.07 -48.78
C ILE A 356 27.36 -2.45 -48.80
N ALA A 357 27.88 -2.94 -47.68
CA ALA A 357 29.28 -3.35 -47.59
C ALA A 357 29.61 -4.48 -48.58
N GLY A 358 28.70 -5.46 -48.72
CA GLY A 358 28.87 -6.52 -49.72
C GLY A 358 28.84 -6.03 -51.18
N ALA A 359 27.91 -5.10 -51.48
CA ALA A 359 27.83 -4.48 -52.79
C ALA A 359 29.04 -3.56 -53.07
N ALA A 360 29.44 -2.78 -52.08
CA ALA A 360 30.68 -1.93 -52.16
C ALA A 360 31.91 -2.78 -52.36
N HIS A 361 32.09 -3.88 -51.64
CA HIS A 361 33.19 -4.82 -51.80
C HIS A 361 33.26 -5.38 -53.24
N SER A 362 32.08 -5.82 -53.79
CA SER A 362 32.00 -6.35 -55.16
C SER A 362 32.40 -5.32 -56.21
N VAL A 363 31.98 -4.06 -56.05
CA VAL A 363 32.39 -2.95 -56.94
C VAL A 363 33.86 -2.63 -56.74
N GLY A 364 34.34 -2.61 -55.50
CA GLY A 364 35.74 -2.38 -55.11
C GLY A 364 36.68 -3.42 -55.71
N GLU A 365 36.34 -4.69 -55.68
CA GLU A 365 37.11 -5.78 -56.26
C GLU A 365 37.28 -5.61 -57.77
N LEU A 366 36.20 -5.25 -58.46
CA LEU A 366 36.21 -4.98 -59.90
C LEU A 366 37.05 -3.75 -60.26
N LEU A 367 37.16 -2.76 -59.38
CA LEU A 367 37.90 -1.53 -59.57
C LEU A 367 39.33 -1.57 -58.96
N GLY A 368 39.66 -2.65 -58.23
CA GLY A 368 40.94 -2.81 -57.55
C GLY A 368 41.14 -1.82 -56.41
N LEU A 369 40.04 -1.58 -55.62
CA LEU A 369 39.97 -0.73 -54.44
C LEU A 369 40.02 -1.55 -53.16
N GLU A 370 40.64 -1.00 -52.15
CA GLU A 370 40.51 -1.53 -50.79
C GLU A 370 39.10 -1.27 -50.24
N ASP A 371 38.62 -2.11 -49.32
CA ASP A 371 37.27 -2.07 -48.80
C ASP A 371 36.86 -0.68 -48.29
N GLU A 372 37.76 0.04 -47.62
CA GLU A 372 37.49 1.39 -47.11
C GLU A 372 37.22 2.41 -48.22
N LEU A 373 37.97 2.35 -49.31
CA LEU A 373 37.80 3.22 -50.48
C LEU A 373 36.56 2.79 -51.30
N ALA A 374 36.31 1.50 -51.38
CA ALA A 374 35.12 0.95 -52.03
C ALA A 374 33.82 1.38 -51.32
N ASP A 375 33.79 1.37 -49.96
CA ASP A 375 32.64 1.85 -49.19
C ASP A 375 32.40 3.36 -49.35
N LYS A 376 33.47 4.16 -49.36
CA LYS A 376 33.38 5.60 -49.62
C LYS A 376 32.85 5.88 -51.04
N LEU A 377 33.36 5.19 -52.05
CA LEU A 377 32.91 5.34 -53.44
C LEU A 377 31.44 4.95 -53.60
N PHE A 378 31.05 3.85 -52.97
CA PHE A 378 29.66 3.37 -52.98
C PHE A 378 28.70 4.37 -52.36
N ARG A 379 29.08 4.95 -51.21
CA ARG A 379 28.30 6.00 -50.52
C ARG A 379 28.25 7.33 -51.29
N ALA A 380 29.28 7.62 -52.06
CA ALA A 380 29.35 8.77 -52.97
C ALA A 380 28.54 8.59 -54.28
N GLY A 381 27.81 7.46 -54.41
CA GLY A 381 26.94 7.19 -55.55
C GLY A 381 27.53 6.20 -56.59
N GLY A 382 28.75 5.73 -56.42
CA GLY A 382 29.38 4.71 -57.28
C GLY A 382 28.88 3.30 -57.00
N THR A 383 27.56 3.05 -57.20
CA THR A 383 26.88 1.79 -56.82
C THR A 383 27.06 0.68 -57.87
N SER A 384 27.57 0.99 -59.04
CA SER A 384 27.93 0.04 -60.12
C SER A 384 29.12 0.57 -60.93
N THR A 385 29.82 -0.32 -61.65
CA THR A 385 30.91 0.05 -62.53
C THR A 385 30.49 1.06 -63.61
N ASP A 386 29.25 0.97 -64.11
CA ASP A 386 28.70 1.91 -65.10
C ASP A 386 28.55 3.32 -64.51
N MET A 387 28.00 3.40 -63.31
CA MET A 387 27.86 4.69 -62.62
C MET A 387 29.23 5.34 -62.30
N VAL A 388 30.21 4.53 -61.89
CA VAL A 388 31.58 5.03 -61.68
C VAL A 388 32.23 5.48 -62.96
N ALA A 389 31.98 4.81 -64.10
CA ALA A 389 32.48 5.19 -65.38
C ALA A 389 32.02 6.58 -65.89
N ASP A 390 30.85 7.00 -65.41
CA ASP A 390 30.21 8.29 -65.73
C ASP A 390 30.59 9.41 -64.75
N MET A 391 31.34 9.13 -63.67
CA MET A 391 31.78 10.12 -62.69
C MET A 391 32.94 10.96 -63.22
N ASP A 392 33.08 12.18 -62.71
CA ASP A 392 34.21 13.04 -62.96
C ASP A 392 35.42 12.69 -62.07
N ALA A 393 36.66 12.79 -62.69
CA ALA A 393 37.86 12.47 -61.93
C ALA A 393 38.06 13.37 -60.70
N GLU A 394 37.70 14.66 -60.81
CA GLU A 394 37.80 15.63 -59.72
C GLU A 394 36.89 15.22 -58.55
N TYR A 395 35.67 14.73 -58.82
CA TYR A 395 34.74 14.26 -57.82
C TYR A 395 35.25 13.02 -57.08
N ILE A 396 35.83 12.05 -57.81
CA ILE A 396 36.47 10.86 -57.24
C ILE A 396 37.65 11.22 -56.34
N MET A 397 38.48 12.21 -56.79
CA MET A 397 39.59 12.70 -55.96
C MET A 397 39.13 13.31 -54.65
N GLU A 398 38.09 14.14 -54.67
CA GLU A 398 37.56 14.84 -53.51
C GLU A 398 36.93 13.86 -52.52
N GLU A 399 36.07 12.97 -52.97
CA GLU A 399 35.31 12.01 -52.11
C GLU A 399 36.22 10.90 -51.55
N LEU A 400 37.17 10.39 -52.34
CA LEU A 400 38.05 9.32 -51.88
C LEU A 400 39.36 9.81 -51.27
N GLY A 401 39.73 11.07 -51.44
CA GLY A 401 41.03 11.64 -51.02
C GLY A 401 42.24 11.00 -51.73
N VAL A 402 42.09 10.64 -52.99
CA VAL A 402 43.12 9.97 -53.78
C VAL A 402 43.76 10.93 -54.78
N SER A 403 44.92 10.55 -55.28
CA SER A 403 45.62 11.34 -56.33
C SER A 403 44.91 11.26 -57.70
N GLU A 404 45.11 12.27 -58.55
CA GLU A 404 44.54 12.32 -59.92
C GLU A 404 44.88 11.06 -60.74
N GLU A 405 46.14 10.58 -60.65
CA GLU A 405 46.53 9.34 -61.27
C GLU A 405 45.73 8.12 -60.84
N ARG A 406 45.40 8.04 -59.51
CA ARG A 406 44.62 6.95 -58.98
C ARG A 406 43.16 7.08 -59.38
N ALA A 407 42.58 8.29 -59.40
CA ALA A 407 41.22 8.53 -59.86
C ALA A 407 41.01 8.14 -61.34
N LEU A 408 41.98 8.48 -62.18
CA LEU A 408 41.97 8.09 -63.60
C LEU A 408 42.15 6.56 -63.81
N ASP A 409 42.94 5.86 -62.98
CA ASP A 409 43.02 4.38 -62.97
C ASP A 409 41.71 3.73 -62.62
N ILE A 410 40.99 4.26 -61.60
CA ILE A 410 39.62 3.80 -61.19
C ILE A 410 38.64 3.97 -62.34
N LEU A 411 38.64 5.12 -63.00
CA LEU A 411 37.78 5.40 -64.16
C LEU A 411 38.07 4.50 -65.34
N ALA A 412 39.36 4.25 -65.62
CA ALA A 412 39.78 3.37 -66.70
C ALA A 412 39.32 1.93 -66.47
N ARG A 413 39.43 1.42 -65.27
CA ARG A 413 38.91 0.07 -64.87
C ARG A 413 37.39 0.01 -64.93
N ALA A 414 36.69 1.05 -64.48
CA ALA A 414 35.24 1.13 -64.52
C ALA A 414 34.75 1.05 -66.00
N ARG A 415 35.35 1.83 -66.88
CA ARG A 415 35.04 1.82 -68.33
C ARG A 415 35.41 0.51 -69.01
N GLY A 416 36.50 -0.13 -68.60
CA GLY A 416 36.91 -1.44 -69.12
C GLY A 416 35.98 -2.56 -68.73
N ASN A 417 35.47 -2.54 -67.53
CA ASN A 417 34.47 -3.50 -67.00
C ASN A 417 33.09 -3.24 -67.58
N ALA A 418 32.64 -1.98 -67.74
CA ALA A 418 31.38 -1.59 -68.35
C ALA A 418 31.35 -1.99 -69.88
N ALA A 419 32.48 -2.05 -70.60
CA ALA A 419 32.49 -2.51 -71.98
C ALA A 419 32.49 -4.05 -72.13
N SER A 420 32.70 -4.77 -71.03
CA SER A 420 32.80 -6.24 -71.01
C SER A 420 31.53 -6.93 -70.47
N ALA A 421 30.55 -6.19 -69.91
CA ALA A 421 29.25 -6.63 -69.40
C ALA A 421 28.15 -6.39 -70.44
#